data_2576d3a0fdb68c21bc332e3a59aa55ae
#
_entry.id   2576d3a0fdb68c21bc332e3a59aa55ae
#
_cell.length_a   1.000
_cell.length_b   1.000
_cell.length_c   1.000
_cell.angle_alpha   90.00
_cell.angle_beta   90.00
_cell.angle_gamma   90.00
#
_symmetry.space_group_name_H-M   'P 1'
#
loop_
_entity.id
_entity.type
_entity.pdbx_description
1 polymer ?
#
loop_
_entity_poly.entity_id
_entity_poly.type
_entity_poly.pdbx_seq_one_letter_code
_entity_poly.pdbx_strand_id
1 'polypeptide(L)'
;MNIEEFIKKSRECNVDITPVMKEQFMQYIQLLQEWNEKMNLTAITETEEIIEKHFYDCILPLSVMHLTGSASDIGSGAGFPGVVWKIVLPELRLTLVEPTGKRCTFLNEVIQKLNLKDIKVVNKRSEEFVVDARESFDVVSARAVANLRVLSELTLPLLKKGGIFIAMKGSKGYQEEKEAEHAIQVLGAKLETTQDVSLFSGDERVNLFYRKTEVTPPQYPRNYGTIKKKPL
;
A
#
# COMPACT_ATOMS: atom_id res chain seq x y z
N MET A 1 11.31 -5.47 -16.79
CA MET A 1 11.62 -6.72 -16.03
C MET A 1 10.66 -7.81 -16.46
N ASN A 2 11.14 -8.99 -16.85
CA ASN A 2 10.26 -10.12 -17.15
C ASN A 2 9.92 -10.92 -15.87
N ILE A 3 8.98 -11.88 -15.97
CA ILE A 3 8.50 -12.64 -14.80
C ILE A 3 9.59 -13.53 -14.16
N GLU A 4 10.52 -14.09 -14.94
CA GLU A 4 11.59 -14.93 -14.41
C GLU A 4 12.64 -14.10 -13.64
N GLU A 5 12.94 -12.91 -14.14
CA GLU A 5 13.78 -11.94 -13.43
C GLU A 5 13.13 -11.49 -12.12
N PHE A 6 11.81 -11.24 -12.14
CA PHE A 6 11.04 -10.90 -10.94
C PHE A 6 11.12 -12.02 -9.89
N ILE A 7 10.89 -13.28 -10.29
CA ILE A 7 11.00 -14.44 -9.40
C ILE A 7 12.41 -14.57 -8.81
N LYS A 8 13.44 -14.31 -9.63
CA LYS A 8 14.82 -14.33 -9.14
C LYS A 8 15.07 -13.22 -8.12
N LYS A 9 14.62 -12.00 -8.44
CA LYS A 9 14.82 -10.80 -7.61
C LYS A 9 13.96 -10.76 -6.36
N SER A 10 12.82 -11.41 -6.35
CA SER A 10 11.95 -11.47 -5.17
C SER A 10 12.64 -12.11 -3.95
N ARG A 11 13.60 -13.02 -4.17
CA ARG A 11 14.37 -13.64 -3.09
C ARG A 11 15.23 -12.63 -2.33
N GLU A 12 15.69 -11.56 -2.99
CA GLU A 12 16.41 -10.45 -2.35
C GLU A 12 15.49 -9.65 -1.41
N CYS A 13 14.16 -9.80 -1.59
CA CYS A 13 13.13 -9.22 -0.74
C CYS A 13 12.55 -10.22 0.28
N ASN A 14 13.22 -11.36 0.53
CA ASN A 14 12.75 -12.43 1.40
C ASN A 14 11.41 -13.05 0.91
N VAL A 15 11.16 -13.04 -0.40
CA VAL A 15 9.95 -13.57 -1.01
C VAL A 15 10.31 -14.72 -1.96
N ASP A 16 9.82 -15.91 -1.66
CA ASP A 16 9.91 -17.08 -2.55
C ASP A 16 8.59 -17.22 -3.34
N ILE A 17 8.62 -16.85 -4.62
CA ILE A 17 7.44 -16.94 -5.48
C ILE A 17 7.26 -18.38 -5.95
N THR A 18 6.17 -19.00 -5.49
CA THR A 18 5.78 -20.35 -5.88
C THR A 18 5.17 -20.38 -7.30
N PRO A 19 5.05 -21.57 -7.95
CA PRO A 19 4.36 -21.67 -9.24
C PRO A 19 2.92 -21.14 -9.20
N VAL A 20 2.18 -21.33 -8.09
CA VAL A 20 0.82 -20.81 -7.90
C VAL A 20 0.83 -19.27 -7.86
N MET A 21 1.74 -18.67 -7.10
CA MET A 21 1.88 -17.21 -7.04
C MET A 21 2.25 -16.62 -8.41
N LYS A 22 3.15 -17.30 -9.16
CA LYS A 22 3.48 -16.90 -10.53
C LYS A 22 2.26 -16.85 -11.42
N GLU A 23 1.41 -17.88 -11.36
CA GLU A 23 0.17 -17.93 -12.13
C GLU A 23 -0.79 -16.82 -11.71
N GLN A 24 -0.93 -16.57 -10.41
CA GLN A 24 -1.74 -15.45 -9.88
C GLN A 24 -1.23 -14.10 -10.40
N PHE A 25 0.07 -13.86 -10.44
CA PHE A 25 0.63 -12.63 -11.02
C PHE A 25 0.33 -12.49 -12.51
N MET A 26 0.47 -13.56 -13.28
CA MET A 26 0.16 -13.54 -14.72
C MET A 26 -1.31 -13.26 -14.96
N GLN A 27 -2.19 -13.89 -14.20
CA GLN A 27 -3.63 -13.64 -14.28
C GLN A 27 -3.99 -12.21 -13.83
N TYR A 28 -3.30 -11.68 -12.82
CA TYR A 28 -3.50 -10.30 -12.38
C TYR A 28 -3.12 -9.28 -13.47
N ILE A 29 -2.03 -9.52 -14.23
CA ILE A 29 -1.66 -8.69 -15.37
C ILE A 29 -2.79 -8.66 -16.42
N GLN A 30 -3.32 -9.83 -16.77
CA GLN A 30 -4.42 -9.92 -17.73
C GLN A 30 -5.64 -9.12 -17.27
N LEU A 31 -6.06 -9.28 -16.02
CA LEU A 31 -7.17 -8.52 -15.45
C LEU A 31 -6.91 -7.02 -15.44
N LEU A 32 -5.69 -6.58 -15.10
CA LEU A 32 -5.31 -5.16 -15.17
C LEU A 32 -5.45 -4.59 -16.58
N GLN A 33 -4.95 -5.31 -17.58
CA GLN A 33 -5.00 -4.89 -18.98
C GLN A 33 -6.44 -4.85 -19.49
N GLU A 34 -7.24 -5.90 -19.26
CA GLU A 34 -8.65 -5.96 -19.66
C GLU A 34 -9.51 -4.85 -19.04
N TRP A 35 -9.29 -4.55 -17.76
CA TRP A 35 -10.03 -3.50 -17.07
C TRP A 35 -9.53 -2.11 -17.43
N ASN A 36 -8.25 -1.98 -17.76
CA ASN A 36 -7.68 -0.69 -18.15
C ASN A 36 -8.24 -0.19 -19.50
N GLU A 37 -8.66 -1.09 -20.39
CA GLU A 37 -9.40 -0.74 -21.61
C GLU A 37 -10.76 -0.08 -21.33
N LYS A 38 -11.38 -0.41 -20.19
CA LYS A 38 -12.72 0.07 -19.80
C LYS A 38 -12.68 1.27 -18.85
N MET A 39 -11.62 1.37 -18.07
CA MET A 39 -11.44 2.42 -17.08
C MET A 39 -9.94 2.60 -16.78
N ASN A 40 -9.44 3.80 -16.83
CA ASN A 40 -8.04 4.11 -16.58
C ASN A 40 -7.62 3.74 -15.14
N LEU A 41 -7.29 2.47 -14.89
CA LEU A 41 -6.80 1.97 -13.60
C LEU A 41 -5.37 2.43 -13.33
N THR A 42 -4.54 2.31 -14.36
CA THR A 42 -3.13 2.66 -14.34
C THR A 42 -2.68 3.19 -15.71
N ALA A 43 -1.68 4.07 -15.73
CA ALA A 43 -1.03 4.51 -16.96
C ALA A 43 -0.04 3.46 -17.51
N ILE A 44 0.32 2.45 -16.70
CA ILE A 44 1.28 1.40 -17.04
C ILE A 44 0.49 0.19 -17.55
N THR A 45 0.68 -0.16 -18.81
CA THR A 45 -0.05 -1.23 -19.52
C THR A 45 0.84 -2.37 -20.01
N GLU A 46 2.11 -2.08 -20.23
CA GLU A 46 3.07 -3.07 -20.72
C GLU A 46 3.42 -4.08 -19.63
N THR A 47 3.37 -5.36 -19.95
CA THR A 47 3.59 -6.46 -19.00
C THR A 47 4.88 -6.30 -18.19
N GLU A 48 6.00 -6.00 -18.84
CA GLU A 48 7.29 -5.86 -18.18
C GLU A 48 7.36 -4.64 -17.25
N GLU A 49 6.66 -3.57 -17.60
CA GLU A 49 6.54 -2.38 -16.73
C GLU A 49 5.63 -2.65 -15.53
N ILE A 50 4.51 -3.39 -15.72
CA ILE A 50 3.64 -3.80 -14.61
C ILE A 50 4.43 -4.65 -13.61
N ILE A 51 5.22 -5.61 -14.09
CA ILE A 51 6.03 -6.47 -13.24
C ILE A 51 7.05 -5.65 -12.44
N GLU A 52 7.72 -4.71 -13.08
CA GLU A 52 8.75 -3.91 -12.41
C GLU A 52 8.15 -2.82 -11.52
N LYS A 53 7.36 -1.92 -12.12
CA LYS A 53 6.89 -0.68 -11.47
C LYS A 53 5.70 -0.91 -10.54
N HIS A 54 5.07 -2.08 -10.61
CA HIS A 54 4.00 -2.44 -9.69
C HIS A 54 4.40 -3.63 -8.81
N PHE A 55 4.67 -4.82 -9.35
CA PHE A 55 4.87 -5.99 -8.52
C PHE A 55 6.19 -5.94 -7.75
N TYR A 56 7.31 -5.70 -8.43
CA TYR A 56 8.60 -5.63 -7.78
C TYR A 56 8.68 -4.45 -6.80
N ASP A 57 8.22 -3.26 -7.22
CA ASP A 57 8.11 -2.08 -6.35
C ASP A 57 7.34 -2.40 -5.05
N CYS A 58 6.23 -3.14 -5.14
CA CYS A 58 5.41 -3.51 -3.98
C CYS A 58 6.09 -4.49 -3.01
N ILE A 59 6.99 -5.35 -3.46
CA ILE A 59 7.68 -6.31 -2.58
C ILE A 59 8.96 -5.76 -1.95
N LEU A 60 9.50 -4.65 -2.45
CA LEU A 60 10.73 -4.03 -1.91
C LEU A 60 10.66 -3.80 -0.39
N PRO A 61 9.56 -3.26 0.19
CA PRO A 61 9.45 -3.07 1.64
C PRO A 61 9.61 -4.35 2.45
N LEU A 62 9.33 -5.52 1.87
CA LEU A 62 9.43 -6.82 2.55
C LEU A 62 10.88 -7.26 2.82
N SER A 63 11.87 -6.67 2.13
CA SER A 63 13.29 -6.86 2.46
C SER A 63 13.70 -6.19 3.76
N VAL A 64 12.95 -5.18 4.19
CA VAL A 64 13.22 -4.39 5.41
C VAL A 64 12.36 -4.86 6.58
N MET A 65 11.10 -5.22 6.31
CA MET A 65 10.11 -5.51 7.34
C MET A 65 9.32 -6.76 7.03
N HIS A 66 9.29 -7.69 7.98
CA HIS A 66 8.40 -8.85 7.92
C HIS A 66 6.99 -8.45 8.36
N LEU A 67 6.00 -8.65 7.49
CA LEU A 67 4.61 -8.27 7.74
C LEU A 67 3.78 -9.46 8.20
N THR A 68 3.05 -9.30 9.30
CA THR A 68 2.15 -10.31 9.86
C THR A 68 0.89 -9.68 10.44
N GLY A 69 -0.09 -10.49 10.77
CA GLY A 69 -1.31 -10.05 11.45
C GLY A 69 -2.33 -9.42 10.51
N SER A 70 -2.85 -8.25 10.89
CA SER A 70 -3.86 -7.51 10.13
C SER A 70 -3.25 -6.32 9.40
N ALA A 71 -3.52 -6.19 8.12
CA ALA A 71 -3.03 -5.07 7.31
C ALA A 71 -4.18 -4.31 6.64
N SER A 72 -3.98 -3.01 6.42
CA SER A 72 -4.87 -2.18 5.61
C SER A 72 -4.07 -1.43 4.56
N ASP A 73 -4.54 -1.46 3.32
CA ASP A 73 -3.99 -0.68 2.21
C ASP A 73 -4.94 0.48 1.90
N ILE A 74 -4.46 1.71 2.07
CA ILE A 74 -5.26 2.92 1.97
C ILE A 74 -5.12 3.56 0.60
N GLY A 75 -6.29 3.76 -0.06
CA GLY A 75 -6.34 4.23 -1.43
C GLY A 75 -5.79 3.17 -2.39
N SER A 76 -6.24 1.92 -2.23
CA SER A 76 -5.68 0.73 -2.90
C SER A 76 -5.64 0.85 -4.43
N GLY A 77 -6.52 1.67 -5.03
CA GLY A 77 -6.54 1.90 -6.46
C GLY A 77 -6.74 0.61 -7.26
N ALA A 78 -5.71 0.24 -8.01
CA ALA A 78 -5.67 -1.03 -8.72
C ALA A 78 -5.14 -2.20 -7.87
N GLY A 79 -5.02 -2.03 -6.54
CA GLY A 79 -4.62 -3.08 -5.60
C GLY A 79 -3.14 -3.06 -5.19
N PHE A 80 -2.46 -1.92 -5.28
CA PHE A 80 -1.04 -1.79 -4.99
C PHE A 80 -0.76 -0.95 -3.73
N PRO A 81 -0.05 -1.47 -2.74
CA PRO A 81 0.65 -2.76 -2.71
C PRO A 81 -0.21 -3.96 -2.25
N GLY A 82 -1.44 -3.73 -1.77
CA GLY A 82 -2.22 -4.70 -1.00
C GLY A 82 -2.39 -6.07 -1.68
N VAL A 83 -2.85 -6.14 -2.93
CA VAL A 83 -3.05 -7.42 -3.65
C VAL A 83 -1.73 -8.15 -3.85
N VAL A 84 -0.65 -7.42 -4.19
CA VAL A 84 0.69 -8.03 -4.33
C VAL A 84 1.14 -8.66 -3.01
N TRP A 85 0.98 -7.94 -1.89
CA TRP A 85 1.29 -8.48 -0.57
C TRP A 85 0.44 -9.71 -0.24
N LYS A 86 -0.85 -9.69 -0.60
CA LYS A 86 -1.72 -10.85 -0.36
C LYS A 86 -1.31 -12.09 -1.15
N ILE A 87 -0.81 -11.92 -2.36
CA ILE A 87 -0.29 -13.03 -3.17
C ILE A 87 0.94 -13.64 -2.50
N VAL A 88 1.91 -12.82 -2.07
CA VAL A 88 3.19 -13.29 -1.53
C VAL A 88 3.16 -13.59 -0.03
N LEU A 89 2.16 -13.09 0.69
CA LEU A 89 1.94 -13.30 2.12
C LEU A 89 0.50 -13.80 2.35
N PRO A 90 0.18 -15.05 2.00
CA PRO A 90 -1.20 -15.55 2.01
C PRO A 90 -1.85 -15.56 3.41
N GLU A 91 -1.07 -15.58 4.48
CA GLU A 91 -1.56 -15.52 5.87
C GLU A 91 -1.92 -14.10 6.35
N LEU A 92 -1.56 -13.07 5.60
CA LEU A 92 -1.87 -11.68 5.95
C LEU A 92 -3.37 -11.42 5.83
N ARG A 93 -4.03 -10.98 6.90
CA ARG A 93 -5.44 -10.55 6.85
C ARG A 93 -5.50 -9.12 6.33
N LEU A 94 -6.02 -8.92 5.12
CA LEU A 94 -5.92 -7.66 4.40
C LEU A 94 -7.27 -6.96 4.20
N THR A 95 -7.29 -5.66 4.41
CA THR A 95 -8.41 -4.78 4.05
C THR A 95 -7.94 -3.74 3.05
N LEU A 96 -8.52 -3.77 1.86
CA LEU A 96 -8.31 -2.77 0.81
C LEU A 96 -9.34 -1.66 0.97
N VAL A 97 -8.90 -0.43 1.21
CA VAL A 97 -9.78 0.73 1.38
C VAL A 97 -9.69 1.63 0.15
N GLU A 98 -10.78 1.72 -0.60
CA GLU A 98 -10.83 2.45 -1.87
C GLU A 98 -12.17 3.19 -1.99
N PRO A 99 -12.18 4.53 -2.15
CA PRO A 99 -13.42 5.29 -2.22
C PRO A 99 -14.16 5.18 -3.55
N THR A 100 -13.51 4.71 -4.63
CA THR A 100 -14.09 4.67 -5.97
C THR A 100 -14.79 3.34 -6.23
N GLY A 101 -16.11 3.33 -6.32
CA GLY A 101 -16.90 2.11 -6.48
C GLY A 101 -16.48 1.22 -7.65
N LYS A 102 -16.14 1.80 -8.82
CA LYS A 102 -15.65 1.04 -9.98
C LYS A 102 -14.34 0.31 -9.69
N ARG A 103 -13.41 0.95 -8.94
CA ARG A 103 -12.17 0.30 -8.52
C ARG A 103 -12.43 -0.82 -7.51
N CYS A 104 -13.38 -0.62 -6.61
CA CYS A 104 -13.81 -1.68 -5.69
C CYS A 104 -14.38 -2.90 -6.46
N THR A 105 -15.13 -2.69 -7.53
CA THR A 105 -15.61 -3.77 -8.40
C THR A 105 -14.45 -4.55 -9.01
N PHE A 106 -13.47 -3.85 -9.56
CA PHE A 106 -12.24 -4.46 -10.07
C PHE A 106 -11.51 -5.28 -9.00
N LEU A 107 -11.27 -4.70 -7.83
CA LEU A 107 -10.59 -5.37 -6.72
C LEU A 107 -11.30 -6.66 -6.28
N ASN A 108 -12.64 -6.63 -6.21
CA ASN A 108 -13.43 -7.82 -5.88
C ASN A 108 -13.30 -8.90 -6.97
N GLU A 109 -13.27 -8.52 -8.26
CA GLU A 109 -13.02 -9.48 -9.34
C GLU A 109 -11.62 -10.09 -9.25
N VAL A 110 -10.59 -9.28 -9.00
CA VAL A 110 -9.22 -9.77 -8.78
C VAL A 110 -9.19 -10.78 -7.62
N ILE A 111 -9.77 -10.45 -6.48
CA ILE A 111 -9.83 -11.33 -5.31
C ILE A 111 -10.48 -12.67 -5.67
N GLN A 112 -11.59 -12.63 -6.39
CA GLN A 112 -12.32 -13.82 -6.81
C GLN A 112 -11.53 -14.67 -7.81
N LYS A 113 -11.01 -14.04 -8.87
CA LYS A 113 -10.28 -14.73 -9.95
C LYS A 113 -8.98 -15.36 -9.46
N LEU A 114 -8.23 -14.66 -8.59
CA LEU A 114 -6.99 -15.16 -8.01
C LEU A 114 -7.23 -16.08 -6.80
N ASN A 115 -8.50 -16.33 -6.42
CA ASN A 115 -8.89 -17.15 -5.27
C ASN A 115 -8.19 -16.72 -3.96
N LEU A 116 -8.04 -15.41 -3.74
CA LEU A 116 -7.42 -14.88 -2.53
C LEU A 116 -8.36 -15.03 -1.32
N LYS A 117 -7.82 -15.43 -0.16
CA LYS A 117 -8.56 -15.63 1.09
C LYS A 117 -8.19 -14.54 2.10
N ASP A 118 -9.01 -14.34 3.12
CA ASP A 118 -8.74 -13.36 4.20
C ASP A 118 -8.40 -11.95 3.71
N ILE A 119 -9.06 -11.54 2.62
CA ILE A 119 -8.96 -10.20 2.04
C ILE A 119 -10.36 -9.66 1.75
N LYS A 120 -10.56 -8.38 2.04
CA LYS A 120 -11.83 -7.70 1.77
C LYS A 120 -11.62 -6.30 1.21
N VAL A 121 -12.59 -5.81 0.44
CA VAL A 121 -12.63 -4.45 -0.08
C VAL A 121 -13.64 -3.63 0.72
N VAL A 122 -13.25 -2.43 1.12
CA VAL A 122 -14.11 -1.45 1.79
C VAL A 122 -14.25 -0.22 0.91
N ASN A 123 -15.47 0.03 0.43
CA ASN A 123 -15.76 1.21 -0.39
C ASN A 123 -16.09 2.41 0.52
N LYS A 124 -15.06 3.00 1.10
CA LYS A 124 -15.14 4.19 1.96
C LYS A 124 -13.91 5.08 1.74
N ARG A 125 -14.01 6.35 2.12
CA ARG A 125 -12.84 7.18 2.36
C ARG A 125 -12.16 6.75 3.65
N SER A 126 -10.84 6.96 3.75
CA SER A 126 -10.08 6.51 4.91
C SER A 126 -10.55 7.16 6.21
N GLU A 127 -10.82 8.48 6.20
CA GLU A 127 -11.32 9.20 7.38
C GLU A 127 -12.69 8.71 7.85
N GLU A 128 -13.52 8.18 6.96
CA GLU A 128 -14.78 7.55 7.30
C GLU A 128 -14.58 6.13 7.85
N PHE A 129 -13.63 5.41 7.28
CA PHE A 129 -13.30 4.05 7.68
C PHE A 129 -12.69 3.98 9.08
N VAL A 130 -11.96 5.01 9.51
CA VAL A 130 -11.41 5.08 10.88
C VAL A 130 -12.48 4.97 11.95
N VAL A 131 -13.71 5.43 11.71
CA VAL A 131 -14.83 5.32 12.67
C VAL A 131 -15.07 3.85 13.07
N ASP A 132 -14.98 2.94 12.10
CA ASP A 132 -15.21 1.51 12.31
C ASP A 132 -13.95 0.72 12.68
N ALA A 133 -12.77 1.26 12.40
CA ALA A 133 -11.51 0.49 12.40
C ALA A 133 -10.33 1.22 13.07
N ARG A 134 -10.65 2.15 13.99
CA ARG A 134 -9.62 2.88 14.74
C ARG A 134 -8.67 1.93 15.45
N GLU A 135 -7.36 2.13 15.26
CA GLU A 135 -6.28 1.38 15.92
C GLU A 135 -6.46 -0.15 15.85
N SER A 136 -6.93 -0.65 14.68
CA SER A 136 -7.27 -2.06 14.47
C SER A 136 -6.23 -2.85 13.68
N PHE A 137 -5.26 -2.18 13.04
CA PHE A 137 -4.32 -2.82 12.15
C PHE A 137 -2.91 -2.88 12.71
N ASP A 138 -2.23 -3.99 12.44
CA ASP A 138 -0.82 -4.17 12.76
C ASP A 138 0.07 -3.49 11.71
N VAL A 139 -0.41 -3.43 10.46
CA VAL A 139 0.25 -2.78 9.32
C VAL A 139 -0.74 -1.89 8.57
N VAL A 140 -0.31 -0.69 8.21
CA VAL A 140 -1.04 0.18 7.27
C VAL A 140 -0.10 0.58 6.16
N SER A 141 -0.55 0.52 4.91
CA SER A 141 0.20 0.98 3.75
C SER A 141 -0.54 2.02 2.95
N ALA A 142 0.21 2.81 2.20
CA ALA A 142 -0.33 3.64 1.14
C ALA A 142 0.73 3.93 0.08
N ARG A 143 0.30 3.91 -1.20
CA ARG A 143 1.13 4.23 -2.36
C ARG A 143 0.39 5.21 -3.27
N ALA A 144 1.04 6.32 -3.64
CA ALA A 144 0.52 7.31 -4.61
C ALA A 144 -0.84 7.94 -4.26
N VAL A 145 -1.18 8.08 -2.97
CA VAL A 145 -2.48 8.63 -2.51
C VAL A 145 -2.44 10.15 -2.33
N ALA A 146 -1.49 10.65 -1.54
CA ALA A 146 -1.38 12.06 -1.19
C ALA A 146 0.04 12.39 -0.68
N ASN A 147 0.32 13.70 -0.50
CA ASN A 147 1.50 14.15 0.26
C ASN A 147 1.46 13.56 1.68
N LEU A 148 2.63 13.28 2.25
CA LEU A 148 2.76 12.56 3.52
C LEU A 148 2.08 13.26 4.70
N ARG A 149 2.04 14.60 4.76
CA ARG A 149 1.30 15.35 5.78
C ARG A 149 -0.19 15.01 5.80
N VAL A 150 -0.80 14.96 4.61
CA VAL A 150 -2.20 14.56 4.44
C VAL A 150 -2.37 13.07 4.73
N LEU A 151 -1.47 12.26 4.18
CA LEU A 151 -1.52 10.81 4.26
C LEU A 151 -1.40 10.30 5.69
N SER A 152 -0.57 10.94 6.52
CA SER A 152 -0.37 10.56 7.92
C SER A 152 -1.68 10.58 8.71
N GLU A 153 -2.51 11.61 8.52
CA GLU A 153 -3.79 11.73 9.21
C GLU A 153 -4.84 10.74 8.68
N LEU A 154 -4.68 10.26 7.44
CA LEU A 154 -5.54 9.23 6.86
C LEU A 154 -5.16 7.80 7.27
N THR A 155 -3.92 7.57 7.73
CA THR A 155 -3.37 6.22 7.95
C THR A 155 -3.09 5.93 9.43
N LEU A 156 -2.43 6.82 10.15
CA LEU A 156 -1.99 6.58 11.53
C LEU A 156 -3.13 6.32 12.53
N PRO A 157 -4.33 6.91 12.38
CA PRO A 157 -5.46 6.58 13.27
C PRO A 157 -5.97 5.15 13.14
N LEU A 158 -5.67 4.45 12.04
CA LEU A 158 -6.02 3.04 11.82
C LEU A 158 -5.05 2.07 12.50
N LEU A 159 -3.85 2.55 12.83
CA LEU A 159 -2.73 1.72 13.26
C LEU A 159 -2.76 1.50 14.78
N LYS A 160 -2.66 0.25 15.22
CA LYS A 160 -2.46 -0.11 16.64
C LYS A 160 -1.16 0.49 17.17
N LYS A 161 -1.10 0.75 18.46
CA LYS A 161 0.18 1.01 19.14
C LYS A 161 1.13 -0.18 18.94
N GLY A 162 2.36 0.10 18.53
CA GLY A 162 3.33 -0.91 18.11
C GLY A 162 3.24 -1.33 16.65
N GLY A 163 2.17 -0.96 15.95
CA GLY A 163 2.02 -1.24 14.51
C GLY A 163 2.93 -0.38 13.63
N ILE A 164 2.98 -0.70 12.34
CA ILE A 164 3.85 -0.06 11.36
C ILE A 164 3.06 0.56 10.20
N PHE A 165 3.32 1.82 9.89
CA PHE A 165 2.85 2.47 8.67
C PHE A 165 3.98 2.48 7.63
N ILE A 166 3.69 2.00 6.43
CA ILE A 166 4.63 1.97 5.30
C ILE A 166 4.13 2.94 4.24
N ALA A 167 4.81 4.08 4.12
CA ALA A 167 4.53 5.07 3.10
C ALA A 167 5.47 4.85 1.90
N MET A 168 4.91 4.35 0.79
CA MET A 168 5.67 4.10 -0.45
C MET A 168 5.69 5.37 -1.30
N LYS A 169 6.86 5.99 -1.38
CA LYS A 169 7.09 7.28 -2.03
C LYS A 169 8.05 7.17 -3.22
N GLY A 170 8.02 8.19 -4.10
CA GLY A 170 9.02 8.40 -5.14
C GLY A 170 10.16 9.29 -4.65
N SER A 171 10.92 9.89 -5.57
CA SER A 171 12.10 10.71 -5.32
C SER A 171 11.91 11.86 -4.33
N LYS A 172 10.68 12.35 -4.12
CA LYS A 172 10.36 13.39 -3.14
C LYS A 172 10.13 12.87 -1.71
N GLY A 173 10.33 11.58 -1.47
CA GLY A 173 10.03 10.95 -0.18
C GLY A 173 10.66 11.64 1.02
N TYR A 174 11.93 11.99 0.96
CA TYR A 174 12.63 12.69 2.05
C TYR A 174 12.17 14.13 2.26
N GLN A 175 11.81 14.82 1.19
CA GLN A 175 11.24 16.17 1.33
C GLN A 175 9.89 16.07 2.05
N GLU A 176 9.03 15.14 1.64
CA GLU A 176 7.72 14.92 2.27
C GLU A 176 7.86 14.45 3.72
N GLU A 177 8.86 13.62 4.03
CA GLU A 177 9.17 13.14 5.38
C GLU A 177 9.46 14.31 6.32
N LYS A 178 10.38 15.19 5.91
CA LYS A 178 10.75 16.38 6.69
C LYS A 178 9.56 17.33 6.89
N GLU A 179 8.74 17.53 5.87
CA GLU A 179 7.53 18.35 5.96
C GLU A 179 6.46 17.75 6.89
N ALA A 180 6.41 16.40 7.01
CA ALA A 180 5.42 15.68 7.78
C ALA A 180 5.83 15.38 9.23
N GLU A 181 7.05 15.71 9.66
CA GLU A 181 7.57 15.36 10.99
C GLU A 181 6.63 15.76 12.13
N HIS A 182 6.10 16.99 12.09
CA HIS A 182 5.12 17.46 13.07
C HIS A 182 3.83 16.63 13.06
N ALA A 183 3.29 16.34 11.86
CA ALA A 183 2.08 15.55 11.71
C ALA A 183 2.25 14.13 12.28
N ILE A 184 3.36 13.48 11.97
CA ILE A 184 3.72 12.15 12.45
C ILE A 184 3.78 12.14 13.99
N GLN A 185 4.45 13.11 14.59
CA GLN A 185 4.57 13.23 16.04
C GLN A 185 3.21 13.46 16.71
N VAL A 186 2.40 14.40 16.22
CA VAL A 186 1.07 14.70 16.75
C VAL A 186 0.14 13.47 16.69
N LEU A 187 0.26 12.66 15.63
CA LEU A 187 -0.54 11.46 15.42
C LEU A 187 -0.01 10.22 16.18
N GLY A 188 1.06 10.38 16.96
CA GLY A 188 1.59 9.35 17.85
C GLY A 188 2.49 8.32 17.17
N ALA A 189 3.27 8.72 16.16
CA ALA A 189 4.21 7.85 15.49
C ALA A 189 5.61 8.48 15.39
N LYS A 190 6.60 7.67 15.04
CA LYS A 190 7.97 8.13 14.75
C LYS A 190 8.53 7.34 13.56
N LEU A 191 9.41 7.96 12.79
CA LEU A 191 10.19 7.27 11.77
C LEU A 191 11.07 6.21 12.43
N GLU A 192 10.98 4.97 11.95
CA GLU A 192 11.79 3.85 12.44
C GLU A 192 12.96 3.58 11.51
N THR A 193 12.70 3.53 10.21
CA THR A 193 13.72 3.32 9.19
C THR A 193 13.24 3.81 7.83
N THR A 194 14.17 3.91 6.89
CA THR A 194 13.94 4.25 5.47
C THR A 194 14.55 3.20 4.57
N GLN A 195 14.05 3.11 3.36
CA GLN A 195 14.64 2.29 2.30
C GLN A 195 14.68 3.12 1.01
N ASP A 196 15.88 3.27 0.47
CA ASP A 196 16.12 3.89 -0.84
C ASP A 196 16.36 2.81 -1.87
N VAL A 197 15.64 2.87 -2.98
CA VAL A 197 15.78 1.93 -4.09
C VAL A 197 15.64 2.65 -5.41
N SER A 198 16.55 2.34 -6.35
CA SER A 198 16.37 2.67 -7.76
C SER A 198 15.85 1.44 -8.49
N LEU A 199 14.70 1.57 -9.15
CA LEU A 199 14.18 0.53 -10.04
C LEU A 199 15.09 0.38 -11.27
N PHE A 200 14.98 -0.71 -12.00
CA PHE A 200 15.78 -0.93 -13.22
C PHE A 200 15.48 0.09 -14.31
N SER A 201 14.26 0.65 -14.31
CA SER A 201 13.86 1.78 -15.16
C SER A 201 14.53 3.11 -14.78
N GLY A 202 15.26 3.17 -13.66
CA GLY A 202 15.86 4.39 -13.11
C GLY A 202 14.91 5.20 -12.21
N ASP A 203 13.70 4.74 -12.01
CA ASP A 203 12.76 5.41 -11.10
C ASP A 203 13.20 5.26 -9.64
N GLU A 204 13.39 6.38 -8.94
CA GLU A 204 13.74 6.39 -7.52
C GLU A 204 12.52 6.10 -6.63
N ARG A 205 12.74 5.31 -5.57
CA ARG A 205 11.76 4.99 -4.54
C ARG A 205 12.34 5.25 -3.16
N VAL A 206 11.50 5.82 -2.30
CA VAL A 206 11.78 6.03 -0.88
C VAL A 206 10.62 5.42 -0.10
N ASN A 207 10.87 4.29 0.56
CA ASN A 207 9.91 3.69 1.46
C ASN A 207 10.20 4.15 2.89
N LEU A 208 9.20 4.74 3.55
CA LEU A 208 9.31 5.29 4.89
C LEU A 208 8.49 4.42 5.84
N PHE A 209 9.13 3.97 6.92
CA PHE A 209 8.53 3.06 7.91
C PHE A 209 8.34 3.81 9.22
N TYR A 210 7.08 3.99 9.64
CA TYR A 210 6.72 4.71 10.86
C TYR A 210 6.16 3.76 11.91
N ARG A 211 6.78 3.71 13.08
CA ARG A 211 6.27 2.96 14.22
C ARG A 211 5.27 3.78 15.00
N LYS A 212 4.08 3.22 15.26
CA LYS A 212 3.09 3.81 16.17
C LYS A 212 3.54 3.66 17.61
N THR A 213 3.82 4.77 18.28
CA THR A 213 4.32 4.78 19.65
C THR A 213 3.25 5.15 20.67
N GLU A 214 2.29 6.01 20.28
CA GLU A 214 1.23 6.48 21.14
C GLU A 214 -0.14 6.39 20.45
N VAL A 215 -1.21 6.42 21.24
CA VAL A 215 -2.60 6.50 20.73
C VAL A 215 -2.80 7.81 19.96
N THR A 216 -3.44 7.75 18.81
CA THR A 216 -3.78 8.97 18.08
C THR A 216 -4.86 9.76 18.84
N PRO A 217 -4.67 11.08 19.07
CA PRO A 217 -5.66 11.91 19.76
C PRO A 217 -7.05 11.81 19.09
N PRO A 218 -8.15 11.81 19.88
CA PRO A 218 -9.49 11.47 19.40
C PRO A 218 -10.05 12.45 18.35
N GLN A 219 -9.53 13.68 18.26
CA GLN A 219 -9.92 14.67 17.25
C GLN A 219 -9.44 14.33 15.84
N TYR A 220 -8.54 13.36 15.69
CA TYR A 220 -8.04 12.92 14.39
C TYR A 220 -8.61 11.54 14.02
N PRO A 221 -8.86 11.26 12.73
CA PRO A 221 -8.69 12.20 11.62
C PRO A 221 -9.78 13.27 11.62
N ARG A 222 -9.42 14.44 11.13
CA ARG A 222 -10.38 15.51 10.79
C ARG A 222 -11.11 15.13 9.49
N ASN A 223 -12.17 15.88 9.12
CA ASN A 223 -12.77 15.68 7.81
C ASN A 223 -11.79 15.99 6.67
N TYR A 224 -11.89 15.29 5.55
CA TYR A 224 -10.94 15.37 4.43
C TYR A 224 -10.75 16.81 3.90
N GLY A 225 -11.82 17.60 3.86
CA GLY A 225 -11.74 18.99 3.42
C GLY A 225 -10.81 19.84 4.30
N THR A 226 -10.83 19.61 5.61
CA THR A 226 -9.93 20.27 6.57
C THR A 226 -8.50 19.75 6.43
N ILE A 227 -8.33 18.43 6.34
CA ILE A 227 -7.00 17.79 6.16
C ILE A 227 -6.32 18.36 4.91
N LYS A 228 -7.05 18.45 3.79
CA LYS A 228 -6.50 18.95 2.52
C LYS A 228 -6.16 20.43 2.54
N LYS A 229 -7.01 21.26 3.19
CA LYS A 229 -6.79 22.71 3.23
C LYS A 229 -5.73 23.15 4.23
N LYS A 230 -5.63 22.45 5.35
CA LYS A 230 -4.68 22.74 6.44
C LYS A 230 -4.11 21.42 6.97
N PRO A 231 -3.19 20.75 6.22
CA PRO A 231 -2.50 19.56 6.73
C PRO A 231 -1.75 19.91 8.03
N LEU A 232 -1.60 18.92 8.90
CA LEU A 232 -0.80 19.05 10.14
C LEU A 232 0.66 19.43 9.86
#